data_513c9b6b23f0981c4a7f6bc6bf0d5200
#
_entry.id   513c9b6b23f0981c4a7f6bc6bf0d5200
#
_cell.length_a   1.000
_cell.length_b   1.000
_cell.length_c   1.000
_cell.angle_alpha   90.00
_cell.angle_beta   90.00
_cell.angle_gamma   90.00
#
_symmetry.space_group_name_H-M   'P 1'
#
loop_
_entity.id
_entity.type
_entity.pdbx_description
1 polymer ?
#
loop_
_entity_poly.entity_id
_entity_poly.type
_entity_poly.pdbx_seq_one_letter_code
_entity_poly.pdbx_strand_id
1 'polypeptide(L)'
;MRHIGTNSRAGRTRTAATAFVGVLALATLTAGCRAETVGATEPTATPKAPSTAASPTDDAKPSSPATPSSSGKKPSTKPTPQPKTLMSVGDRSKRVRELQARLRQIGHFDRSPTGYYGTATVASVQSFQGKRGLSRTGRTDTVTWQRLLRMTRKPTAQELNPPTDRPAAKPDARCMTGRVLCISKNSRTLSWMIDGRVVSSMDVRFGSQYTPTREGTFSVYWKSRHHVSTLYDSPMPYAMFFSGGQAVHYSSDFAARGYSGASHGCVNVRDEGKIASLFAQVRNGDKVVIYW
;
A
#
# COMPACT_ATOMS: atom_id res chain seq x y z
N MET A 1 -30.97 -62.02 23.82
CA MET A 1 -31.34 -62.89 22.68
C MET A 1 -30.77 -62.27 21.40
N ARG A 2 -29.82 -63.02 20.83
CA ARG A 2 -29.60 -63.32 19.40
C ARG A 2 -29.42 -62.12 18.46
N HIS A 3 -28.47 -61.98 17.61
CA HIS A 3 -27.41 -62.75 16.93
C HIS A 3 -27.00 -61.87 15.76
N ILE A 4 -25.72 -61.63 15.61
CA ILE A 4 -24.77 -62.10 14.58
C ILE A 4 -25.14 -61.68 13.13
N GLY A 5 -24.16 -61.03 12.46
CA GLY A 5 -24.13 -60.89 11.00
C GLY A 5 -22.83 -60.17 10.54
N THR A 6 -21.76 -60.95 10.50
CA THR A 6 -20.53 -60.70 9.74
C THR A 6 -20.83 -60.67 8.24
N ASN A 7 -20.15 -59.81 7.46
CA ASN A 7 -19.48 -60.30 6.25
C ASN A 7 -18.44 -59.33 5.69
N SER A 8 -17.26 -59.87 5.61
CA SER A 8 -16.12 -59.42 4.81
C SER A 8 -16.41 -59.47 3.31
N ARG A 9 -15.86 -58.56 2.53
CA ARG A 9 -15.28 -58.91 1.23
C ARG A 9 -14.18 -57.94 0.84
N ALA A 10 -12.97 -58.50 0.79
CA ALA A 10 -11.82 -57.97 0.12
C ALA A 10 -12.03 -57.97 -1.40
N GLY A 11 -11.58 -56.91 -2.07
CA GLY A 11 -11.46 -56.82 -3.54
C GLY A 11 -10.11 -56.18 -3.88
N ARG A 12 -9.11 -57.07 -4.04
CA ARG A 12 -7.87 -56.74 -4.73
C ARG A 12 -8.12 -56.71 -6.23
N THR A 13 -7.75 -55.64 -6.91
CA THR A 13 -7.42 -55.71 -8.32
C THR A 13 -6.07 -55.06 -8.58
N ARG A 14 -5.26 -55.86 -9.21
CA ARG A 14 -3.86 -55.60 -9.66
C ARG A 14 -3.89 -55.04 -11.07
N THR A 15 -2.71 -54.51 -11.43
CA THR A 15 -2.13 -54.33 -12.79
C THR A 15 -2.58 -53.06 -13.52
N ALA A 16 -1.72 -52.28 -14.17
CA ALA A 16 -0.54 -52.63 -14.96
C ALA A 16 0.40 -51.43 -15.05
N ALA A 17 1.69 -51.74 -15.04
CA ALA A 17 2.79 -50.89 -15.48
C ALA A 17 2.79 -50.85 -17.01
N THR A 18 2.93 -49.68 -17.59
CA THR A 18 3.36 -49.55 -18.99
C THR A 18 4.52 -48.56 -19.03
N ALA A 19 5.68 -49.15 -19.26
CA ALA A 19 6.92 -48.41 -19.59
C ALA A 19 6.82 -48.01 -21.06
N PHE A 20 7.05 -46.73 -21.37
CA PHE A 20 7.39 -46.28 -22.70
C PHE A 20 8.83 -45.75 -22.68
N VAL A 21 9.72 -46.50 -23.31
CA VAL A 21 11.04 -46.12 -23.76
C VAL A 21 10.86 -45.52 -25.14
N GLY A 22 11.44 -44.40 -25.40
CA GLY A 22 11.49 -43.77 -26.74
C GLY A 22 12.44 -42.56 -26.68
N VAL A 23 13.67 -42.83 -26.85
CA VAL A 23 14.59 -42.55 -27.96
C VAL A 23 14.92 -41.06 -28.21
N LEU A 24 16.18 -40.81 -27.98
CA LEU A 24 17.05 -39.68 -28.36
C LEU A 24 16.79 -39.12 -29.77
N ALA A 25 16.83 -37.77 -29.83
CA ALA A 25 17.37 -37.08 -31.00
C ALA A 25 18.18 -35.87 -30.57
N LEU A 26 19.49 -35.99 -30.63
CA LEU A 26 20.44 -34.85 -30.65
C LEU A 26 20.26 -34.12 -31.99
N ALA A 27 20.12 -32.81 -31.94
CA ALA A 27 20.42 -31.93 -33.03
C ALA A 27 21.27 -30.77 -32.51
N THR A 28 22.55 -30.88 -32.71
CA THR A 28 23.53 -29.80 -32.62
C THR A 28 23.47 -28.95 -33.88
N LEU A 29 23.24 -27.66 -33.73
CA LEU A 29 23.52 -26.65 -34.74
C LEU A 29 24.35 -25.54 -34.12
N THR A 30 25.62 -25.60 -34.41
CA THR A 30 26.63 -24.54 -34.26
C THR A 30 26.54 -23.61 -35.46
N ALA A 31 26.42 -22.31 -35.22
CA ALA A 31 26.92 -21.23 -36.05
C ALA A 31 26.60 -19.94 -35.28
N GLY A 32 27.48 -19.01 -35.01
CA GLY A 32 28.72 -18.59 -35.62
C GLY A 32 28.83 -17.12 -35.20
N CYS A 33 29.94 -16.78 -34.59
CA CYS A 33 30.32 -15.42 -34.20
C CYS A 33 30.19 -14.42 -35.35
N ARG A 34 29.75 -13.23 -35.05
CA ARG A 34 30.39 -12.06 -35.65
C ARG A 34 30.24 -10.84 -34.73
N ALA A 35 31.35 -10.41 -34.19
CA ALA A 35 31.54 -9.08 -33.62
C ALA A 35 31.72 -8.11 -34.79
N GLU A 36 31.00 -7.02 -34.80
CA GLU A 36 31.37 -5.83 -35.54
C GLU A 36 31.46 -4.67 -34.59
N THR A 37 32.68 -4.25 -34.39
CA THR A 37 33.08 -2.95 -33.83
C THR A 37 33.11 -1.94 -34.97
N VAL A 38 32.31 -0.90 -34.88
CA VAL A 38 32.52 0.43 -35.53
C VAL A 38 31.89 1.42 -34.61
N GLY A 39 32.56 2.31 -33.96
CA GLY A 39 33.30 3.46 -34.44
C GLY A 39 32.70 4.66 -33.72
N ALA A 40 33.46 5.26 -32.82
CA ALA A 40 33.17 6.52 -32.14
C ALA A 40 32.88 7.64 -33.13
N THR A 41 31.86 8.45 -32.79
CA THR A 41 31.88 9.89 -33.12
C THR A 41 30.94 10.62 -32.15
N GLU A 42 31.55 11.34 -31.23
CA GLU A 42 30.94 12.52 -30.61
C GLU A 42 30.70 13.60 -31.67
N PRO A 43 29.68 14.42 -31.57
CA PRO A 43 29.99 15.81 -31.44
C PRO A 43 29.24 16.53 -30.30
N THR A 44 30.03 17.16 -29.49
CA THR A 44 29.78 18.36 -28.72
C THR A 44 28.98 19.40 -29.52
N ALA A 45 27.87 19.88 -28.98
CA ALA A 45 27.32 21.19 -29.30
C ALA A 45 26.45 21.74 -28.17
N THR A 46 27.02 22.59 -27.39
CA THR A 46 26.34 23.57 -26.53
C THR A 46 25.82 24.71 -27.41
N PRO A 47 24.61 25.21 -27.23
CA PRO A 47 24.33 26.60 -27.62
C PRO A 47 24.19 27.49 -26.38
N LYS A 48 25.03 28.46 -26.40
CA LYS A 48 25.23 29.68 -25.70
C LYS A 48 23.98 30.57 -25.74
N ALA A 49 23.63 31.18 -24.59
CA ALA A 49 22.70 32.28 -24.46
C ALA A 49 23.22 33.56 -25.15
N PRO A 50 22.34 34.45 -25.63
CA PRO A 50 22.68 35.84 -25.76
C PRO A 50 22.03 36.69 -24.67
N SER A 51 22.88 37.32 -23.91
CA SER A 51 22.62 38.55 -23.17
C SER A 51 22.69 39.70 -24.15
N THR A 52 21.76 40.65 -24.12
CA THR A 52 22.07 42.05 -24.37
C THR A 52 21.02 42.96 -23.75
N ALA A 53 21.55 43.89 -23.00
CA ALA A 53 20.92 45.03 -22.37
C ALA A 53 20.58 46.12 -23.38
N ALA A 54 19.62 46.97 -23.02
CA ALA A 54 19.71 48.45 -23.12
C ALA A 54 18.42 49.10 -22.59
N SER A 55 18.55 49.90 -21.56
CA SER A 55 17.69 51.07 -21.32
C SER A 55 18.21 52.22 -22.19
N PRO A 56 17.40 53.25 -22.53
CA PRO A 56 17.42 54.45 -21.74
C PRO A 56 16.06 55.21 -21.56
N THR A 57 15.95 55.88 -20.40
CA THR A 57 15.50 57.26 -20.08
C THR A 57 14.60 58.03 -21.08
N ASP A 58 13.46 58.61 -20.62
CA ASP A 58 13.39 59.97 -20.07
C ASP A 58 11.94 60.41 -19.77
N ASP A 59 11.82 61.11 -18.66
CA ASP A 59 10.98 62.25 -18.29
C ASP A 59 9.55 62.44 -18.84
N ALA A 60 8.60 62.57 -17.91
CA ALA A 60 7.79 63.79 -17.72
C ALA A 60 6.79 63.62 -16.56
N LYS A 61 6.96 64.38 -15.51
CA LYS A 61 5.90 64.82 -14.58
C LYS A 61 5.32 66.14 -15.13
N PRO A 62 4.00 66.48 -15.02
CA PRO A 62 3.49 66.94 -13.73
C PRO A 62 1.96 66.74 -13.47
N SER A 63 1.65 66.98 -12.18
CA SER A 63 0.45 67.65 -11.65
C SER A 63 -0.75 66.79 -11.19
N SER A 64 -0.87 66.75 -9.86
CA SER A 64 -2.14 66.56 -9.12
C SER A 64 -3.12 67.72 -9.37
N PRO A 65 -4.43 67.45 -9.13
CA PRO A 65 -5.03 68.10 -7.97
C PRO A 65 -5.98 67.20 -7.10
N ALA A 66 -5.79 67.40 -5.81
CA ALA A 66 -6.75 67.54 -4.71
C ALA A 66 -7.95 66.59 -4.57
N THR A 67 -7.92 65.87 -3.46
CA THR A 67 -8.90 65.34 -2.52
C THR A 67 -10.34 65.90 -2.55
N PRO A 68 -11.37 65.00 -2.22
CA PRO A 68 -11.88 65.19 -0.88
C PRO A 68 -11.95 63.91 -0.04
N SER A 69 -11.56 64.08 1.19
CA SER A 69 -11.66 63.22 2.32
C SER A 69 -13.12 62.75 2.54
N SER A 70 -13.33 61.45 2.45
CA SER A 70 -14.54 60.82 3.00
C SER A 70 -14.07 59.84 4.06
N SER A 71 -14.16 60.26 5.31
CA SER A 71 -14.00 59.44 6.49
C SER A 71 -15.09 58.41 6.60
N GLY A 72 -14.98 57.32 5.86
CA GLY A 72 -15.78 56.09 6.08
C GLY A 72 -15.14 55.29 7.19
N LYS A 73 -15.71 55.32 8.37
CA LYS A 73 -15.41 54.41 9.48
C LYS A 73 -15.57 52.98 9.02
N LYS A 74 -14.46 52.31 8.65
CA LYS A 74 -14.42 50.90 8.36
C LYS A 74 -14.82 50.14 9.61
N PRO A 75 -15.84 49.24 9.59
CA PRO A 75 -16.14 48.43 10.74
C PRO A 75 -14.91 47.61 11.09
N SER A 76 -14.41 47.75 12.31
CA SER A 76 -13.37 46.92 12.89
C SER A 76 -13.91 45.49 12.97
N THR A 77 -13.66 44.69 11.95
CA THR A 77 -13.91 43.25 11.98
C THR A 77 -12.88 42.64 12.93
N LYS A 78 -13.38 42.25 14.13
CA LYS A 78 -12.63 41.42 15.07
C LYS A 78 -11.94 40.30 14.28
N PRO A 79 -10.63 40.06 14.43
CA PRO A 79 -9.95 39.03 13.69
C PRO A 79 -10.63 37.68 13.91
N THR A 80 -11.20 37.10 12.86
CA THR A 80 -11.71 35.73 12.94
C THR A 80 -10.52 34.82 13.22
N PRO A 81 -10.53 34.03 14.29
CA PRO A 81 -9.43 33.13 14.62
C PRO A 81 -9.11 32.25 13.43
N GLN A 82 -7.88 32.27 12.97
CA GLN A 82 -7.42 31.42 11.86
C GLN A 82 -7.58 29.95 12.26
N PRO A 83 -8.10 29.09 11.37
CA PRO A 83 -8.28 27.67 11.65
C PRO A 83 -6.94 27.00 11.99
N LYS A 84 -6.81 26.42 13.19
CA LYS A 84 -5.60 25.70 13.59
C LYS A 84 -5.54 24.34 12.92
N THR A 85 -4.43 24.01 12.25
CA THR A 85 -4.19 22.65 11.71
C THR A 85 -4.07 21.65 12.86
N LEU A 86 -4.84 20.57 12.78
CA LEU A 86 -4.86 19.48 13.77
C LEU A 86 -4.15 18.22 13.25
N MET A 87 -4.27 17.96 11.94
CA MET A 87 -3.66 16.79 11.27
C MET A 87 -3.31 17.15 9.82
N SER A 88 -2.18 16.63 9.33
CA SER A 88 -1.66 16.87 7.98
C SER A 88 -0.93 15.65 7.41
N VAL A 89 -0.52 15.73 6.16
CA VAL A 89 0.25 14.68 5.49
C VAL A 89 1.51 14.34 6.30
N GLY A 90 1.78 13.04 6.44
CA GLY A 90 2.89 12.49 7.23
C GLY A 90 2.53 12.08 8.65
N ASP A 91 1.45 12.63 9.22
CA ASP A 91 1.05 12.32 10.59
C ASP A 91 0.65 10.85 10.76
N ARG A 92 1.02 10.29 11.92
CA ARG A 92 0.65 8.93 12.34
C ARG A 92 0.06 8.97 13.73
N SER A 93 -1.22 8.62 13.86
CA SER A 93 -1.88 8.63 15.16
C SER A 93 -3.23 7.90 15.16
N LYS A 94 -3.72 7.57 16.36
CA LYS A 94 -5.10 7.10 16.57
C LYS A 94 -6.14 8.13 16.07
N ARG A 95 -5.81 9.42 16.16
CA ARG A 95 -6.69 10.50 15.69
C ARG A 95 -6.80 10.56 14.17
N VAL A 96 -5.71 10.27 13.45
CA VAL A 96 -5.75 10.09 11.98
C VAL A 96 -6.60 8.87 11.61
N ARG A 97 -6.49 7.76 12.36
CA ARG A 97 -7.34 6.59 12.15
C ARG A 97 -8.83 6.91 12.38
N GLU A 98 -9.14 7.68 13.39
CA GLU A 98 -10.51 8.16 13.66
C GLU A 98 -11.02 9.07 12.53
N LEU A 99 -10.19 10.00 12.04
CA LEU A 99 -10.51 10.85 10.88
C LEU A 99 -10.89 9.98 9.67
N GLN A 100 -10.06 9.00 9.32
CA GLN A 100 -10.30 8.10 8.21
C GLN A 100 -11.59 7.29 8.37
N ALA A 101 -11.86 6.75 9.56
CA ALA A 101 -13.09 6.03 9.87
C ALA A 101 -14.32 6.93 9.74
N ARG A 102 -14.27 8.16 10.22
CA ARG A 102 -15.37 9.14 10.10
C ARG A 102 -15.61 9.56 8.64
N LEU A 103 -14.55 9.79 7.87
CA LEU A 103 -14.66 10.06 6.42
C LEU A 103 -15.27 8.87 5.66
N ARG A 104 -15.00 7.63 6.12
CA ARG A 104 -15.59 6.42 5.58
C ARG A 104 -17.09 6.32 5.84
N GLN A 105 -17.56 6.72 7.04
CA GLN A 105 -19.00 6.74 7.38
C GLN A 105 -19.82 7.58 6.40
N ILE A 106 -19.22 8.60 5.82
CA ILE A 106 -19.90 9.55 4.89
C ILE A 106 -19.41 9.42 3.45
N GLY A 107 -18.74 8.31 3.09
CA GLY A 107 -18.36 7.97 1.73
C GLY A 107 -17.23 8.79 1.10
N HIS A 108 -16.43 9.48 1.93
CA HIS A 108 -15.25 10.23 1.46
C HIS A 108 -13.93 9.45 1.56
N PHE A 109 -13.91 8.31 2.23
CA PHE A 109 -12.75 7.42 2.36
C PHE A 109 -13.18 5.97 2.11
N ASP A 110 -12.65 5.34 1.08
CA ASP A 110 -13.05 4.02 0.57
C ASP A 110 -12.17 2.86 1.05
N ARG A 111 -11.25 3.12 1.99
CA ARG A 111 -10.22 2.16 2.43
C ARG A 111 -10.32 1.88 3.93
N SER A 112 -9.58 0.84 4.38
CA SER A 112 -9.41 0.61 5.82
C SER A 112 -8.61 1.75 6.45
N PRO A 113 -9.04 2.28 7.60
CA PRO A 113 -8.28 3.26 8.36
C PRO A 113 -6.94 2.71 8.81
N THR A 114 -5.84 3.32 8.39
CA THR A 114 -4.47 2.89 8.70
C THR A 114 -3.85 3.67 9.86
N GLY A 115 -4.38 4.87 10.13
CA GLY A 115 -3.78 5.80 11.09
C GLY A 115 -2.63 6.62 10.51
N TYR A 116 -2.30 6.46 9.21
CA TYR A 116 -1.32 7.25 8.49
C TYR A 116 -1.98 8.25 7.54
N TYR A 117 -1.64 9.53 7.67
CA TYR A 117 -2.17 10.61 6.83
C TYR A 117 -1.39 10.67 5.50
N GLY A 118 -1.69 9.77 4.59
CA GLY A 118 -1.10 9.72 3.26
C GLY A 118 -1.92 10.49 2.22
N THR A 119 -1.51 10.41 0.94
CA THR A 119 -2.18 11.08 -0.20
C THR A 119 -3.65 10.69 -0.34
N ALA A 120 -4.02 9.44 -0.02
CA ALA A 120 -5.42 9.01 0.01
C ALA A 120 -6.23 9.77 1.05
N THR A 121 -5.67 10.04 2.23
CA THR A 121 -6.33 10.85 3.27
C THR A 121 -6.43 12.32 2.86
N VAL A 122 -5.37 12.87 2.25
CA VAL A 122 -5.38 14.22 1.66
C VAL A 122 -6.53 14.37 0.67
N ALA A 123 -6.63 13.48 -0.31
CA ALA A 123 -7.69 13.50 -1.32
C ALA A 123 -9.09 13.41 -0.71
N SER A 124 -9.27 12.55 0.29
CA SER A 124 -10.54 12.38 1.00
C SER A 124 -10.95 13.63 1.78
N VAL A 125 -10.00 14.27 2.46
CA VAL A 125 -10.24 15.54 3.16
C VAL A 125 -10.59 16.65 2.17
N GLN A 126 -9.86 16.77 1.05
CA GLN A 126 -10.18 17.73 -0.02
C GLN A 126 -11.57 17.50 -0.62
N SER A 127 -11.95 16.24 -0.83
CA SER A 127 -13.30 15.87 -1.29
C SER A 127 -14.37 16.32 -0.28
N PHE A 128 -14.16 16.04 1.00
CA PHE A 128 -15.04 16.46 2.08
C PHE A 128 -15.14 17.99 2.16
N GLN A 129 -14.00 18.68 2.20
CA GLN A 129 -13.94 20.13 2.26
C GLN A 129 -14.70 20.78 1.11
N GLY A 130 -14.45 20.31 -0.14
CA GLY A 130 -15.12 20.83 -1.33
C GLY A 130 -16.65 20.66 -1.27
N LYS A 131 -17.14 19.47 -0.85
CA LYS A 131 -18.58 19.22 -0.71
C LYS A 131 -19.23 20.00 0.45
N ARG A 132 -18.45 20.63 1.32
CA ARG A 132 -18.93 21.41 2.48
C ARG A 132 -18.67 22.91 2.36
N GLY A 133 -18.19 23.38 1.20
CA GLY A 133 -17.87 24.77 0.96
C GLY A 133 -16.69 25.27 1.82
N LEU A 134 -15.82 24.37 2.26
CA LEU A 134 -14.59 24.69 2.97
C LEU A 134 -13.41 24.82 2.01
N SER A 135 -12.36 25.55 2.41
CA SER A 135 -11.11 25.62 1.64
C SER A 135 -10.51 24.23 1.48
N ARG A 136 -10.24 23.81 0.23
CA ARG A 136 -9.74 22.47 -0.14
C ARG A 136 -8.25 22.32 0.14
N THR A 137 -7.84 22.49 1.38
CA THR A 137 -6.42 22.44 1.79
C THR A 137 -5.86 21.02 1.85
N GLY A 138 -6.72 20.02 2.01
CA GLY A 138 -6.32 18.65 2.27
C GLY A 138 -5.72 18.44 3.67
N ARG A 139 -5.67 19.48 4.51
CA ARG A 139 -5.30 19.40 5.93
C ARG A 139 -6.58 19.40 6.77
N THR A 140 -6.54 18.71 7.89
CA THR A 140 -7.65 18.73 8.84
C THR A 140 -7.38 19.80 9.89
N ASP A 141 -8.04 20.93 9.76
CA ASP A 141 -8.04 22.00 10.73
C ASP A 141 -9.22 21.90 11.70
N THR A 142 -9.31 22.85 12.63
CA THR A 142 -10.38 22.92 13.64
C THR A 142 -11.77 23.00 12.99
N VAL A 143 -11.93 23.75 11.91
CA VAL A 143 -13.22 23.94 11.21
C VAL A 143 -13.62 22.65 10.49
N THR A 144 -12.71 22.06 9.74
CA THR A 144 -12.91 20.78 9.04
C THR A 144 -13.28 19.67 10.03
N TRP A 145 -12.54 19.57 11.14
CA TRP A 145 -12.78 18.57 12.18
C TRP A 145 -14.15 18.74 12.83
N GLN A 146 -14.51 19.96 13.24
CA GLN A 146 -15.82 20.23 13.84
C GLN A 146 -16.99 19.94 12.89
N ARG A 147 -16.83 20.27 11.60
CA ARG A 147 -17.84 19.94 10.59
C ARG A 147 -18.00 18.42 10.44
N LEU A 148 -16.89 17.68 10.44
CA LEU A 148 -16.90 16.21 10.34
C LEU A 148 -17.56 15.57 11.57
N LEU A 149 -17.25 16.05 12.78
CA LEU A 149 -17.87 15.56 14.02
C LEU A 149 -19.38 15.69 14.01
N ARG A 150 -19.92 16.81 13.52
CA ARG A 150 -21.38 17.04 13.44
C ARG A 150 -22.08 16.13 12.43
N MET A 151 -21.37 15.54 11.51
CA MET A 151 -21.91 14.71 10.43
C MET A 151 -21.68 13.21 10.62
N THR A 152 -20.94 12.84 11.65
CA THR A 152 -20.53 11.46 11.90
C THR A 152 -20.69 11.12 13.38
N ARG A 153 -20.92 9.86 13.67
CA ARG A 153 -20.86 9.35 15.05
C ARG A 153 -19.45 8.92 15.42
N LYS A 154 -19.20 8.70 16.71
CA LYS A 154 -17.95 8.09 17.16
C LYS A 154 -17.79 6.71 16.52
N PRO A 155 -16.64 6.43 15.84
CA PRO A 155 -16.42 5.15 15.23
C PRO A 155 -16.35 4.01 16.25
N THR A 156 -16.88 2.86 15.89
CA THR A 156 -16.74 1.61 16.67
C THR A 156 -15.33 1.03 16.51
N ALA A 157 -14.97 0.08 17.37
CA ALA A 157 -13.70 -0.63 17.26
C ALA A 157 -13.54 -1.33 15.90
N GLN A 158 -14.64 -1.87 15.36
CA GLN A 158 -14.66 -2.52 14.05
C GLN A 158 -14.49 -1.53 12.89
N GLU A 159 -15.07 -0.32 12.99
CA GLU A 159 -14.87 0.73 11.99
C GLU A 159 -13.45 1.31 12.01
N LEU A 160 -12.83 1.38 13.19
CA LEU A 160 -11.44 1.79 13.34
C LEU A 160 -10.46 0.72 12.81
N ASN A 161 -10.79 -0.56 12.94
CA ASN A 161 -9.93 -1.67 12.60
C ASN A 161 -10.69 -2.76 11.82
N PRO A 162 -11.22 -2.43 10.64
CA PRO A 162 -11.86 -3.44 9.80
C PRO A 162 -10.82 -4.51 9.42
N PRO A 163 -11.24 -5.77 9.24
CA PRO A 163 -10.29 -6.85 8.91
C PRO A 163 -9.55 -6.58 7.60
N THR A 164 -10.27 -6.23 6.56
CA THR A 164 -9.72 -5.94 5.22
C THR A 164 -10.67 -5.00 4.47
N ASP A 165 -10.18 -4.36 3.38
CA ASP A 165 -11.05 -3.60 2.45
C ASP A 165 -11.93 -4.53 1.61
N ARG A 166 -11.42 -5.73 1.33
CA ARG A 166 -12.07 -6.75 0.53
C ARG A 166 -12.32 -8.00 1.37
N PRO A 167 -13.36 -8.78 1.08
CA PRO A 167 -13.52 -10.07 1.72
C PRO A 167 -12.28 -10.94 1.50
N ALA A 168 -11.81 -11.59 2.55
CA ALA A 168 -10.73 -12.56 2.43
C ALA A 168 -11.19 -13.73 1.54
N ALA A 169 -10.29 -14.21 0.69
CA ALA A 169 -10.56 -15.40 -0.10
C ALA A 169 -10.74 -16.63 0.80
N LYS A 170 -11.40 -17.66 0.28
CA LYS A 170 -11.38 -19.00 0.91
C LYS A 170 -9.91 -19.43 1.04
N PRO A 171 -9.48 -19.86 2.23
CA PRO A 171 -8.11 -20.33 2.41
C PRO A 171 -7.78 -21.51 1.50
N ASP A 172 -6.56 -21.53 0.98
CA ASP A 172 -6.01 -22.69 0.29
C ASP A 172 -5.90 -23.89 1.25
N ALA A 173 -6.02 -25.12 0.77
CA ALA A 173 -5.92 -26.33 1.59
C ALA A 173 -4.58 -26.41 2.37
N ARG A 174 -3.50 -25.89 1.80
CA ARG A 174 -2.18 -25.82 2.45
C ARG A 174 -2.15 -24.91 3.69
N CYS A 175 -3.13 -24.02 3.81
CA CYS A 175 -3.27 -23.11 4.97
C CYS A 175 -4.01 -23.74 6.15
N MET A 176 -4.60 -24.91 6.00
CA MET A 176 -5.53 -25.47 6.99
C MET A 176 -4.84 -26.15 8.18
N THR A 177 -3.51 -26.33 8.14
CA THR A 177 -2.75 -27.00 9.20
C THR A 177 -1.52 -26.19 9.62
N GLY A 178 -1.26 -26.15 10.92
CA GLY A 178 -0.13 -25.46 11.52
C GLY A 178 -0.30 -23.96 11.54
N ARG A 179 0.82 -23.24 11.67
CA ARG A 179 0.91 -21.77 11.74
C ARG A 179 1.27 -21.24 10.35
N VAL A 180 0.39 -20.43 9.77
CA VAL A 180 0.47 -20.09 8.34
C VAL A 180 0.14 -18.62 8.07
N LEU A 181 1.01 -17.95 7.32
CA LEU A 181 0.67 -16.72 6.61
C LEU A 181 0.01 -17.13 5.27
N CYS A 182 -1.32 -17.13 5.23
CA CYS A 182 -2.12 -17.54 4.09
C CYS A 182 -2.44 -16.32 3.22
N ILE A 183 -1.86 -16.24 2.01
CA ILE A 183 -1.82 -15.02 1.21
C ILE A 183 -2.47 -15.28 -0.15
N SER A 184 -3.64 -14.69 -0.37
CA SER A 184 -4.35 -14.74 -1.64
C SER A 184 -4.02 -13.52 -2.50
N LYS A 185 -3.56 -13.75 -3.73
CA LYS A 185 -3.32 -12.70 -4.72
C LYS A 185 -4.63 -12.18 -5.31
N ASN A 186 -5.65 -13.02 -5.45
CA ASN A 186 -6.97 -12.63 -5.96
C ASN A 186 -7.67 -11.63 -5.04
N SER A 187 -7.78 -11.94 -3.75
CA SER A 187 -8.42 -11.03 -2.79
C SER A 187 -7.50 -9.90 -2.31
N ARG A 188 -6.19 -10.02 -2.56
CA ARG A 188 -5.14 -9.14 -2.03
C ARG A 188 -5.19 -9.06 -0.51
N THR A 189 -5.33 -10.22 0.13
CA THR A 189 -5.39 -10.34 1.59
C THR A 189 -4.39 -11.35 2.10
N LEU A 190 -3.85 -11.07 3.28
CA LEU A 190 -3.11 -12.00 4.11
C LEU A 190 -3.99 -12.36 5.31
N SER A 191 -4.17 -13.66 5.56
CA SER A 191 -4.78 -14.19 6.76
C SER A 191 -3.71 -14.91 7.58
N TRP A 192 -3.48 -14.47 8.82
CA TRP A 192 -2.70 -15.22 9.79
C TRP A 192 -3.59 -16.32 10.36
N MET A 193 -3.17 -17.56 10.19
CA MET A 193 -3.97 -18.73 10.54
C MET A 193 -3.20 -19.67 11.45
N ILE A 194 -3.93 -20.32 12.37
CA ILE A 194 -3.42 -21.38 13.24
C ILE A 194 -4.45 -22.53 13.14
N ASP A 195 -4.00 -23.69 12.67
CA ASP A 195 -4.79 -24.90 12.52
C ASP A 195 -6.16 -24.63 11.87
N GLY A 196 -6.13 -23.97 10.72
CA GLY A 196 -7.33 -23.64 9.91
C GLY A 196 -8.16 -22.47 10.44
N ARG A 197 -7.84 -21.90 11.61
CA ARG A 197 -8.57 -20.76 12.19
C ARG A 197 -7.89 -19.45 11.83
N VAL A 198 -8.65 -18.49 11.33
CA VAL A 198 -8.18 -17.14 11.05
C VAL A 198 -8.04 -16.36 12.37
N VAL A 199 -6.82 -15.96 12.71
CA VAL A 199 -6.50 -15.14 13.90
C VAL A 199 -6.60 -13.65 13.57
N SER A 200 -6.06 -13.25 12.41
CA SER A 200 -6.15 -11.88 11.93
C SER A 200 -6.07 -11.85 10.40
N SER A 201 -6.59 -10.77 9.81
CA SER A 201 -6.49 -10.53 8.37
C SER A 201 -6.11 -9.10 8.08
N MET A 202 -5.42 -8.88 6.95
CA MET A 202 -4.97 -7.57 6.52
C MET A 202 -4.84 -7.49 5.00
N ASP A 203 -4.97 -6.26 4.50
CA ASP A 203 -4.78 -6.00 3.07
C ASP A 203 -3.31 -6.06 2.71
N VAL A 204 -3.02 -6.63 1.53
CA VAL A 204 -1.67 -6.71 0.99
C VAL A 204 -1.59 -6.21 -0.46
N ARG A 205 -0.38 -5.79 -0.85
CA ARG A 205 -0.03 -5.43 -2.22
C ARG A 205 1.23 -6.19 -2.61
N PHE A 206 1.29 -6.59 -3.87
CA PHE A 206 2.32 -7.46 -4.42
C PHE A 206 3.30 -6.74 -5.33
N GLY A 207 4.28 -7.49 -5.83
CA GLY A 207 5.20 -7.05 -6.85
C GLY A 207 4.53 -6.74 -8.18
N SER A 208 5.25 -5.97 -9.02
CA SER A 208 4.84 -5.68 -10.39
C SER A 208 4.97 -6.91 -11.29
N GLN A 209 4.55 -6.78 -12.54
CA GLN A 209 4.77 -7.82 -13.56
C GLN A 209 6.26 -8.08 -13.83
N TYR A 210 7.13 -7.09 -13.60
CA TYR A 210 8.59 -7.21 -13.80
C TYR A 210 9.31 -7.81 -12.59
N THR A 211 8.74 -7.67 -11.41
CA THR A 211 9.26 -8.18 -10.15
C THR A 211 8.14 -8.88 -9.37
N PRO A 212 7.62 -10.01 -9.89
CA PRO A 212 6.45 -10.64 -9.31
C PRO A 212 6.74 -11.22 -7.92
N THR A 213 5.74 -11.17 -7.07
CA THR A 213 5.76 -11.94 -5.82
C THR A 213 5.65 -13.43 -6.17
N ARG A 214 6.60 -14.22 -5.69
CA ARG A 214 6.64 -15.69 -5.92
C ARG A 214 5.45 -16.36 -5.25
N GLU A 215 4.90 -17.33 -5.96
CA GLU A 215 3.80 -18.17 -5.48
C GLU A 215 4.33 -19.52 -5.01
N GLY A 216 3.58 -20.17 -4.13
CA GLY A 216 3.96 -21.46 -3.61
C GLY A 216 3.87 -21.57 -2.10
N THR A 217 4.60 -22.52 -1.56
CA THR A 217 4.73 -22.77 -0.12
C THR A 217 6.17 -22.52 0.30
N PHE A 218 6.34 -21.65 1.27
CA PHE A 218 7.62 -21.22 1.83
C PHE A 218 7.56 -21.28 3.36
N SER A 219 8.69 -20.96 3.99
CA SER A 219 8.77 -20.73 5.44
C SER A 219 9.44 -19.40 5.72
N VAL A 220 9.05 -18.74 6.80
CA VAL A 220 9.77 -17.57 7.29
C VAL A 220 11.14 -18.03 7.77
N TYR A 221 12.20 -17.61 7.12
CA TYR A 221 13.56 -18.01 7.48
C TYR A 221 14.30 -16.93 8.26
N TRP A 222 13.88 -15.68 8.16
CA TRP A 222 14.50 -14.56 8.88
C TRP A 222 13.51 -13.45 9.15
N LYS A 223 13.70 -12.75 10.27
CA LYS A 223 12.86 -11.61 10.69
C LYS A 223 13.73 -10.43 11.08
N SER A 224 13.33 -9.23 10.68
CA SER A 224 13.98 -7.98 11.08
C SER A 224 12.95 -6.88 11.33
N ARG A 225 13.01 -6.25 12.52
CA ARG A 225 12.04 -5.22 12.91
C ARG A 225 12.25 -3.90 12.15
N HIS A 226 13.50 -3.54 11.91
CA HIS A 226 13.92 -2.25 11.34
C HIS A 226 14.78 -2.44 10.09
N HIS A 227 14.37 -3.36 9.23
CA HIS A 227 15.12 -3.65 8.01
C HIS A 227 15.04 -2.49 7.02
N VAL A 228 16.17 -2.20 6.36
CA VAL A 228 16.27 -1.35 5.17
C VAL A 228 16.83 -2.19 4.04
N SER A 229 16.17 -2.17 2.89
CA SER A 229 16.65 -2.87 1.69
C SER A 229 17.94 -2.22 1.20
N THR A 230 19.01 -2.98 1.10
CA THR A 230 20.29 -2.51 0.52
C THR A 230 20.21 -2.37 -0.99
N LEU A 231 19.28 -3.08 -1.64
CA LEU A 231 19.09 -3.02 -3.10
C LEU A 231 18.26 -1.82 -3.55
N TYR A 232 17.29 -1.39 -2.75
CA TYR A 232 16.31 -0.35 -3.11
C TYR A 232 16.35 0.86 -2.16
N ASP A 233 17.24 0.86 -1.19
CA ASP A 233 17.36 1.89 -0.13
C ASP A 233 15.99 2.28 0.45
N SER A 234 15.15 1.29 0.70
CA SER A 234 13.79 1.48 1.16
C SER A 234 13.54 0.81 2.49
N PRO A 235 12.88 1.48 3.45
CA PRO A 235 12.52 0.90 4.73
C PRO A 235 11.52 -0.26 4.56
N MET A 236 11.79 -1.36 5.25
CA MET A 236 10.95 -2.55 5.32
C MET A 236 10.66 -2.92 6.79
N PRO A 237 9.96 -2.08 7.55
CA PRO A 237 9.68 -2.37 8.97
C PRO A 237 8.89 -3.67 9.11
N TYR A 238 9.20 -4.42 10.17
CA TYR A 238 8.56 -5.70 10.48
C TYR A 238 8.73 -6.76 9.38
N ALA A 239 9.89 -6.78 8.72
CA ALA A 239 10.16 -7.71 7.64
C ALA A 239 10.23 -9.17 8.13
N MET A 240 9.50 -10.04 7.43
CA MET A 240 9.48 -11.50 7.59
C MET A 240 9.82 -12.11 6.23
N PHE A 241 11.07 -12.53 6.07
CA PHE A 241 11.61 -13.03 4.80
C PHE A 241 11.22 -14.48 4.57
N PHE A 242 10.77 -14.79 3.35
CA PHE A 242 10.28 -16.13 3.00
C PHE A 242 10.90 -16.71 1.70
N SER A 243 11.39 -15.88 0.77
CA SER A 243 11.93 -16.37 -0.51
C SER A 243 12.90 -15.38 -1.15
N GLY A 244 14.21 -15.67 -1.18
CA GLY A 244 15.21 -14.93 -1.95
C GLY A 244 15.12 -13.41 -1.85
N GLY A 245 15.06 -12.84 -0.66
CA GLY A 245 14.91 -11.42 -0.41
C GLY A 245 13.48 -10.91 -0.42
N GLN A 246 12.48 -11.69 -0.83
CA GLN A 246 11.08 -11.31 -0.70
C GLN A 246 10.59 -11.52 0.74
N ALA A 247 9.88 -10.53 1.26
CA ALA A 247 9.38 -10.51 2.63
C ALA A 247 7.94 -9.99 2.72
N VAL A 248 7.23 -10.38 3.77
CA VAL A 248 6.05 -9.66 4.24
C VAL A 248 6.52 -8.54 5.13
N HIS A 249 6.17 -7.28 4.85
CA HIS A 249 6.61 -6.13 5.64
C HIS A 249 5.63 -4.95 5.57
N TYR A 250 5.76 -3.99 6.47
CA TYR A 250 5.04 -2.71 6.36
C TYR A 250 5.53 -1.89 5.17
N SER A 251 4.61 -1.22 4.50
CA SER A 251 4.92 -0.26 3.43
C SER A 251 4.16 1.04 3.65
N SER A 252 4.89 2.11 3.94
CA SER A 252 4.34 3.47 4.02
C SER A 252 3.78 3.95 2.68
N ASP A 253 4.39 3.52 1.58
CA ASP A 253 3.90 3.79 0.23
C ASP A 253 2.52 3.14 -0.02
N PHE A 254 2.36 1.87 0.36
CA PHE A 254 1.05 1.21 0.28
C PHE A 254 0.01 1.88 1.20
N ALA A 255 0.41 2.28 2.42
CA ALA A 255 -0.47 3.01 3.33
C ALA A 255 -0.91 4.37 2.77
N ALA A 256 0.01 5.08 2.08
CA ALA A 256 -0.24 6.40 1.52
C ALA A 256 -1.08 6.36 0.23
N ARG A 257 -0.69 5.51 -0.74
CA ARG A 257 -1.22 5.49 -2.10
C ARG A 257 -2.20 4.35 -2.39
N GLY A 258 -2.32 3.40 -1.46
CA GLY A 258 -3.14 2.21 -1.66
C GLY A 258 -2.62 1.33 -2.80
N TYR A 259 -3.53 0.81 -3.61
CA TYR A 259 -3.19 -0.12 -4.69
C TYR A 259 -2.59 0.55 -5.94
N SER A 260 -2.42 1.88 -5.97
CA SER A 260 -1.59 2.53 -6.98
C SER A 260 -0.11 2.22 -6.72
N GLY A 261 0.56 1.60 -7.71
CA GLY A 261 1.93 1.13 -7.58
C GLY A 261 2.03 -0.33 -7.14
N ALA A 262 3.26 -0.80 -7.00
CA ALA A 262 3.61 -2.18 -6.69
C ALA A 262 4.84 -2.25 -5.79
N SER A 263 5.18 -3.44 -5.29
CA SER A 263 6.47 -3.72 -4.67
C SER A 263 7.47 -4.27 -5.70
N HIS A 264 8.70 -4.53 -5.27
CA HIS A 264 9.70 -5.26 -6.05
C HIS A 264 9.71 -6.77 -5.70
N GLY A 265 8.51 -7.33 -5.48
CA GLY A 265 8.31 -8.75 -5.17
C GLY A 265 7.88 -9.04 -3.75
N CYS A 266 8.03 -8.11 -2.82
CA CYS A 266 7.57 -8.28 -1.44
C CYS A 266 6.03 -8.26 -1.32
N VAL A 267 5.53 -8.80 -0.24
CA VAL A 267 4.14 -8.67 0.20
C VAL A 267 4.05 -7.46 1.13
N ASN A 268 3.61 -6.34 0.58
CA ASN A 268 3.44 -5.10 1.35
C ASN A 268 2.17 -5.12 2.19
N VAL A 269 2.26 -4.73 3.45
CA VAL A 269 1.12 -4.47 4.36
C VAL A 269 1.02 -2.98 4.63
N ARG A 270 -0.19 -2.41 4.63
CA ARG A 270 -0.40 -0.97 4.83
C ARG A 270 -0.78 -0.58 6.26
N ASP A 271 -1.28 -1.50 7.06
CA ASP A 271 -1.65 -1.25 8.46
C ASP A 271 -0.46 -1.62 9.36
N GLU A 272 0.24 -0.59 9.86
CA GLU A 272 1.43 -0.76 10.69
C GLU A 272 1.12 -1.49 12.01
N GLY A 273 -0.04 -1.21 12.62
CA GLY A 273 -0.44 -1.88 13.86
C GLY A 273 -0.72 -3.36 13.67
N LYS A 274 -1.35 -3.73 12.54
CA LYS A 274 -1.62 -5.14 12.23
C LYS A 274 -0.34 -5.91 11.93
N ILE A 275 0.55 -5.35 11.12
CA ILE A 275 1.82 -6.03 10.80
C ILE A 275 2.74 -6.12 12.03
N ALA A 276 2.77 -5.12 12.90
CA ALA A 276 3.51 -5.17 14.15
C ALA A 276 3.00 -6.29 15.06
N SER A 277 1.68 -6.44 15.18
CA SER A 277 1.05 -7.53 15.92
C SER A 277 1.32 -8.89 15.28
N LEU A 278 1.28 -9.01 13.97
CA LEU A 278 1.62 -10.23 13.23
C LEU A 278 3.10 -10.59 13.45
N PHE A 279 3.99 -9.61 13.30
CA PHE A 279 5.44 -9.81 13.49
C PHE A 279 5.77 -10.33 14.91
N ALA A 280 5.07 -9.87 15.93
CA ALA A 280 5.27 -10.36 17.31
C ALA A 280 4.88 -11.83 17.47
N GLN A 281 3.94 -12.34 16.69
CA GLN A 281 3.41 -13.71 16.78
C GLN A 281 4.17 -14.69 15.89
N VAL A 282 4.55 -14.28 14.67
CA VAL A 282 5.24 -15.12 13.69
C VAL A 282 6.64 -15.51 14.17
N ARG A 283 7.03 -16.76 13.91
CA ARG A 283 8.34 -17.34 14.23
C ARG A 283 9.06 -17.77 12.95
N ASN A 284 10.38 -17.87 13.01
CA ASN A 284 11.11 -18.56 11.95
C ASN A 284 10.61 -20.02 11.88
N GLY A 285 10.42 -20.52 10.67
CA GLY A 285 9.79 -21.82 10.41
C GLY A 285 8.28 -21.76 10.15
N ASP A 286 7.57 -20.67 10.52
CA ASP A 286 6.14 -20.54 10.22
C ASP A 286 5.92 -20.54 8.70
N LYS A 287 4.90 -21.27 8.27
CA LYS A 287 4.57 -21.46 6.85
C LYS A 287 4.08 -20.18 6.19
N VAL A 288 4.45 -19.97 4.94
CA VAL A 288 3.93 -18.92 4.06
C VAL A 288 3.37 -19.58 2.81
N VAL A 289 2.08 -19.42 2.56
CA VAL A 289 1.40 -19.92 1.36
C VAL A 289 0.91 -18.74 0.55
N ILE A 290 1.37 -18.62 -0.70
CA ILE A 290 0.96 -17.58 -1.65
C ILE A 290 0.30 -18.22 -2.85
N TYR A 291 -0.94 -17.82 -3.17
CA TYR A 291 -1.79 -18.45 -4.18
C TYR A 291 -2.74 -17.46 -4.85
N TRP A 292 -3.31 -17.86 -5.98
CA TRP A 292 -4.38 -17.17 -6.68
C TRP A 292 -5.77 -17.53 -6.17
#